data_0e80be2791a7d0fc1fcb5a1f29fd095d
#
_entry.id   0e80be2791a7d0fc1fcb5a1f29fd095d
#
_cell.length_a   1.000
_cell.length_b   1.000
_cell.length_c   1.000
_cell.angle_alpha   90.00
_cell.angle_beta   90.00
_cell.angle_gamma   90.00
#
_symmetry.space_group_name_H-M   'P 1'
#
loop_
_entity.id
_entity.type
_entity.pdbx_description
1 polymer ?
#
loop_
_entity_poly.entity_id
_entity_poly.type
_entity_poly.pdbx_seq_one_letter_code
_entity_poly.pdbx_strand_id
1 'polypeptide(L)'
;MYIGSGDVTALMSKKDSQSHLSLLRRFVSGVKPYYNARASPIDALRTGAILEDRYLLTLPDNYFAQYVCVSVEMDVFKCSLDFARIENGLVADFDELKSVYLSDYLEFEQYKDDSDALLAYAKKKYKHYYYQVQEQLFCAGLDECNLVFLSVTSYDDKENLTRDIQPNEYIKVRIYRDEKVIQNIKERGLIFQQIKDCYT
;
A
#
# COMPACT_ATOMS: atom_id res chain seq x y z
N MET A 1 -18.99 5.79 -3.40
CA MET A 1 -18.26 5.65 -2.12
C MET A 1 -17.35 4.42 -2.18
N TYR A 2 -16.09 4.51 -1.68
CA TYR A 2 -15.13 3.41 -1.71
C TYR A 2 -14.29 3.39 -0.43
N ILE A 3 -13.86 2.18 -0.02
CA ILE A 3 -12.78 1.95 0.93
C ILE A 3 -11.49 1.81 0.11
N GLY A 4 -10.48 2.61 0.41
CA GLY A 4 -9.17 2.52 -0.23
C GLY A 4 -8.19 1.68 0.58
N SER A 5 -7.10 1.21 -0.04
CA SER A 5 -6.06 0.42 0.64
C SER A 5 -5.46 1.13 1.86
N GLY A 6 -5.33 2.45 1.83
CA GLY A 6 -4.95 3.25 3.00
C GLY A 6 -5.96 3.26 4.16
N ASP A 7 -7.22 2.88 3.91
CA ASP A 7 -8.27 2.81 4.94
C ASP A 7 -8.31 1.46 5.66
N VAL A 8 -7.65 0.44 5.13
CA VAL A 8 -7.74 -0.96 5.61
C VAL A 8 -7.29 -1.11 7.05
N THR A 9 -6.30 -0.37 7.50
CA THR A 9 -5.88 -0.40 8.90
C THR A 9 -6.99 0.05 9.84
N ALA A 10 -7.76 1.08 9.46
CA ALA A 10 -8.92 1.54 10.22
C ALA A 10 -10.07 0.53 10.13
N LEU A 11 -10.29 -0.09 8.97
CA LEU A 11 -11.27 -1.17 8.78
C LEU A 11 -10.95 -2.38 9.68
N MET A 12 -9.68 -2.77 9.77
CA MET A 12 -9.20 -3.91 10.55
C MET A 12 -9.05 -3.62 12.06
N SER A 13 -9.26 -2.38 12.49
CA SER A 13 -9.24 -2.01 13.89
C SER A 13 -10.45 -2.58 14.65
N LYS A 14 -10.42 -2.53 16.01
CA LYS A 14 -11.55 -2.98 16.82
C LYS A 14 -12.83 -2.22 16.42
N LYS A 15 -13.96 -2.92 16.26
CA LYS A 15 -15.28 -2.30 16.08
C LYS A 15 -15.49 -1.26 17.19
N ASP A 16 -16.10 -0.15 16.84
CA ASP A 16 -16.36 0.99 17.74
C ASP A 16 -15.09 1.73 18.23
N SER A 17 -13.91 1.36 17.74
CA SER A 17 -12.73 2.21 17.93
C SER A 17 -12.88 3.54 17.21
N GLN A 18 -12.16 4.57 17.67
CA GLN A 18 -12.17 5.89 17.05
C GLN A 18 -11.80 5.82 15.55
N SER A 19 -10.84 4.98 15.20
CA SER A 19 -10.41 4.79 13.80
C SER A 19 -11.52 4.17 12.95
N HIS A 20 -12.20 3.13 13.44
CA HIS A 20 -13.30 2.48 12.73
C HIS A 20 -14.49 3.41 12.55
N LEU A 21 -14.91 4.11 13.60
CA LEU A 21 -16.00 5.09 13.54
C LEU A 21 -15.68 6.28 12.64
N SER A 22 -14.43 6.73 12.63
CA SER A 22 -13.98 7.79 11.73
C SER A 22 -14.04 7.35 10.26
N LEU A 23 -13.63 6.11 9.96
CA LEU A 23 -13.77 5.54 8.62
C LEU A 23 -15.24 5.49 8.19
N LEU A 24 -16.13 4.99 9.04
CA LEU A 24 -17.55 4.90 8.75
C LEU A 24 -18.17 6.29 8.48
N ARG A 25 -17.86 7.28 9.32
CA ARG A 25 -18.34 8.67 9.13
C ARG A 25 -17.86 9.25 7.79
N ARG A 26 -16.58 9.10 7.45
CA ARG A 26 -16.02 9.55 6.15
C ARG A 26 -16.70 8.86 4.98
N PHE A 27 -16.93 7.56 5.09
CA PHE A 27 -17.57 6.77 4.05
C PHE A 27 -19.00 7.28 3.78
N VAL A 28 -19.81 7.42 4.83
CA VAL A 28 -21.21 7.89 4.72
C VAL A 28 -21.30 9.34 4.22
N SER A 29 -20.42 10.22 4.69
CA SER A 29 -20.42 11.63 4.25
C SER A 29 -19.95 11.83 2.80
N GLY A 30 -19.29 10.83 2.21
CA GLY A 30 -18.68 10.92 0.87
C GLY A 30 -17.52 11.92 0.79
N VAL A 31 -17.14 12.54 1.89
CA VAL A 31 -16.03 13.52 1.93
C VAL A 31 -14.71 12.79 2.04
N LYS A 32 -13.94 12.83 0.96
CA LYS A 32 -12.50 12.50 1.01
C LYS A 32 -11.73 13.83 1.02
N PRO A 33 -10.87 14.07 2.02
CA PRO A 33 -10.01 15.25 1.96
C PRO A 33 -9.11 15.12 0.73
N TYR A 34 -9.08 16.18 -0.08
CA TYR A 34 -8.08 16.27 -1.15
C TYR A 34 -6.71 16.33 -0.52
N TYR A 35 -5.85 15.43 -0.93
CA TYR A 35 -4.50 15.33 -0.40
C TYR A 35 -3.49 15.25 -1.54
N ASN A 36 -2.62 16.25 -1.63
CA ASN A 36 -1.49 16.27 -2.56
C ASN A 36 -0.19 16.00 -1.76
N ALA A 37 0.29 14.77 -1.79
CA ALA A 37 1.48 14.36 -1.06
C ALA A 37 2.72 15.17 -1.46
N ARG A 38 2.89 15.52 -2.76
CA ARG A 38 4.03 16.29 -3.27
C ARG A 38 4.07 17.73 -2.75
N ALA A 39 2.91 18.28 -2.42
CA ALA A 39 2.77 19.63 -1.85
C ALA A 39 2.57 19.61 -0.33
N SER A 40 2.73 18.44 0.31
CA SER A 40 2.57 18.32 1.74
C SER A 40 3.62 19.12 2.52
N PRO A 41 3.23 19.82 3.61
CA PRO A 41 4.18 20.38 4.55
C PRO A 41 4.88 19.29 5.40
N ILE A 42 4.38 18.05 5.38
CA ILE A 42 4.95 16.91 6.10
C ILE A 42 6.04 16.29 5.20
N ASP A 43 7.30 16.43 5.62
CA ASP A 43 8.47 16.03 4.83
C ASP A 43 8.43 14.54 4.45
N ALA A 44 8.04 13.65 5.36
CA ALA A 44 7.93 12.23 5.08
C ALA A 44 6.97 11.91 3.91
N LEU A 45 5.83 12.60 3.84
CA LEU A 45 4.83 12.36 2.79
C LEU A 45 5.29 12.94 1.44
N ARG A 46 5.90 14.13 1.47
CA ARG A 46 6.46 14.77 0.27
C ARG A 46 7.62 13.95 -0.28
N THR A 47 8.55 13.57 0.58
CA THR A 47 9.72 12.79 0.21
C THR A 47 9.30 11.42 -0.31
N GLY A 48 8.35 10.72 0.35
CA GLY A 48 7.80 9.45 -0.13
C GLY A 48 7.28 9.55 -1.55
N ALA A 49 6.43 10.55 -1.84
CA ALA A 49 5.86 10.72 -3.18
C ALA A 49 6.92 11.06 -4.27
N ILE A 50 8.00 11.75 -3.90
CA ILE A 50 9.10 12.04 -4.85
C ILE A 50 9.95 10.77 -5.07
N LEU A 51 10.18 10.00 -4.02
CA LEU A 51 10.90 8.73 -4.13
C LEU A 51 10.13 7.68 -4.95
N GLU A 52 8.80 7.71 -4.92
CA GLU A 52 7.98 6.91 -5.84
C GLU A 52 8.29 7.27 -7.30
N ASP A 53 8.31 8.56 -7.65
CA ASP A 53 8.65 9.00 -9.01
C ASP A 53 10.07 8.55 -9.41
N ARG A 54 11.03 8.54 -8.48
CA ARG A 54 12.40 8.09 -8.72
C ARG A 54 12.52 6.57 -8.83
N TYR A 55 11.76 5.83 -8.00
CA TYR A 55 11.74 4.38 -8.07
C TYR A 55 11.17 3.89 -9.40
N LEU A 56 10.14 4.55 -9.93
CA LEU A 56 9.58 4.23 -11.24
C LEU A 56 10.65 4.24 -12.35
N LEU A 57 11.63 5.14 -12.28
CA LEU A 57 12.71 5.22 -13.26
C LEU A 57 13.68 4.02 -13.21
N THR A 58 13.62 3.21 -12.16
CA THR A 58 14.41 1.97 -12.02
C THR A 58 13.68 0.74 -12.56
N LEU A 59 12.39 0.86 -12.86
CA LEU A 59 11.53 -0.23 -13.32
C LEU A 59 11.50 -0.31 -14.86
N PRO A 60 11.20 -1.49 -15.42
CA PRO A 60 10.96 -1.64 -16.86
C PRO A 60 9.78 -0.80 -17.37
N ASP A 61 9.76 -0.50 -18.67
CA ASP A 61 8.75 0.37 -19.32
C ASP A 61 7.31 -0.14 -19.23
N ASN A 62 7.08 -1.40 -18.89
CA ASN A 62 5.75 -1.99 -18.71
C ASN A 62 5.19 -1.83 -17.29
N TYR A 63 5.85 -1.02 -16.45
CA TYR A 63 5.32 -0.60 -15.15
C TYR A 63 4.63 0.76 -15.26
N PHE A 64 3.46 0.86 -14.63
CA PHE A 64 2.64 2.07 -14.62
C PHE A 64 2.38 2.51 -13.18
N ALA A 65 2.66 3.79 -12.90
CA ALA A 65 2.44 4.34 -11.57
C ALA A 65 0.95 4.61 -11.29
N GLN A 66 0.56 4.47 -10.02
CA GLN A 66 -0.77 4.83 -9.51
C GLN A 66 -1.92 4.15 -10.26
N TYR A 67 -1.75 2.88 -10.60
CA TYR A 67 -2.76 2.11 -11.33
C TYR A 67 -3.95 1.75 -10.44
N VAL A 68 -5.15 2.08 -10.90
CA VAL A 68 -6.37 1.93 -10.09
C VAL A 68 -7.07 0.61 -10.37
N CYS A 69 -7.32 -0.17 -9.31
CA CYS A 69 -8.13 -1.39 -9.34
C CYS A 69 -9.38 -1.24 -8.46
N VAL A 70 -10.47 -1.87 -8.91
CA VAL A 70 -11.71 -2.03 -8.13
C VAL A 70 -11.97 -3.51 -7.99
N SER A 71 -12.26 -3.99 -6.79
CA SER A 71 -12.56 -5.41 -6.58
C SER A 71 -13.81 -5.83 -7.36
N VAL A 72 -13.69 -6.94 -8.09
CA VAL A 72 -14.80 -7.55 -8.83
C VAL A 72 -15.80 -8.20 -7.88
N GLU A 73 -15.35 -8.72 -6.73
CA GLU A 73 -16.19 -9.39 -5.76
C GLU A 73 -16.99 -8.43 -4.86
N MET A 74 -16.36 -7.31 -4.48
CA MET A 74 -16.95 -6.29 -3.62
C MET A 74 -16.53 -4.91 -4.12
N ASP A 75 -17.34 -4.28 -4.94
CA ASP A 75 -17.01 -3.03 -5.61
C ASP A 75 -16.90 -1.81 -4.68
N VAL A 76 -17.16 -2.02 -3.38
CA VAL A 76 -16.88 -1.04 -2.34
C VAL A 76 -15.37 -0.86 -2.11
N PHE A 77 -14.54 -1.86 -2.46
CA PHE A 77 -13.09 -1.80 -2.35
C PHE A 77 -12.44 -1.28 -3.64
N LYS A 78 -11.58 -0.30 -3.48
CA LYS A 78 -10.82 0.34 -4.56
C LYS A 78 -9.43 0.69 -4.08
N CYS A 79 -8.41 0.25 -4.79
CA CYS A 79 -7.02 0.60 -4.49
C CYS A 79 -6.35 1.38 -5.63
N SER A 80 -5.25 2.04 -5.30
CA SER A 80 -4.22 2.48 -6.22
C SER A 80 -2.97 1.66 -5.94
N LEU A 81 -2.44 1.00 -6.94
CA LEU A 81 -1.18 0.28 -6.89
C LEU A 81 -0.06 1.28 -7.19
N ASP A 82 0.99 1.34 -6.37
CA ASP A 82 2.05 2.31 -6.60
C ASP A 82 2.70 2.08 -7.97
N PHE A 83 3.04 0.82 -8.30
CA PHE A 83 3.62 0.46 -9.60
C PHE A 83 3.06 -0.88 -10.07
N ALA A 84 2.14 -0.86 -11.04
CA ALA A 84 1.55 -2.05 -11.64
C ALA A 84 2.30 -2.46 -12.91
N ARG A 85 2.73 -3.71 -12.99
CA ARG A 85 3.25 -4.31 -14.22
C ARG A 85 2.11 -4.82 -15.06
N ILE A 86 2.00 -4.29 -16.29
CA ILE A 86 0.91 -4.64 -17.20
C ILE A 86 1.42 -5.58 -18.29
N GLU A 87 0.73 -6.71 -18.45
CA GLU A 87 0.95 -7.68 -19.51
C GLU A 87 -0.38 -8.05 -20.17
N ASN A 88 -0.45 -7.95 -21.48
CA ASN A 88 -1.68 -8.21 -22.27
C ASN A 88 -2.91 -7.42 -21.77
N GLY A 89 -2.71 -6.22 -21.26
CA GLY A 89 -3.77 -5.35 -20.76
C GLY A 89 -4.28 -5.69 -19.35
N LEU A 90 -3.64 -6.64 -18.67
CA LEU A 90 -3.97 -7.04 -17.30
C LEU A 90 -2.81 -6.74 -16.34
N VAL A 91 -3.13 -6.50 -15.08
CA VAL A 91 -2.13 -6.42 -14.02
C VAL A 91 -1.54 -7.81 -13.81
N ALA A 92 -0.24 -7.97 -14.03
CA ALA A 92 0.47 -9.23 -13.86
C ALA A 92 1.24 -9.30 -12.54
N ASP A 93 1.65 -8.14 -11.99
CA ASP A 93 2.35 -8.00 -10.72
C ASP A 93 2.28 -6.54 -10.28
N PHE A 94 2.65 -6.24 -9.04
CA PHE A 94 2.85 -4.85 -8.61
C PHE A 94 3.88 -4.73 -7.50
N ASP A 95 4.48 -3.55 -7.42
CA ASP A 95 5.32 -3.13 -6.31
C ASP A 95 4.57 -2.04 -5.50
N GLU A 96 4.50 -2.21 -4.19
CA GLU A 96 4.05 -1.19 -3.23
C GLU A 96 5.27 -0.66 -2.50
N LEU A 97 5.59 0.64 -2.64
CA LEU A 97 6.79 1.26 -2.10
C LEU A 97 6.53 1.92 -0.75
N LYS A 98 7.43 1.66 0.19
CA LYS A 98 7.46 2.33 1.50
C LYS A 98 8.87 2.82 1.80
N SER A 99 9.01 4.12 1.98
CA SER A 99 10.26 4.68 2.52
C SER A 99 10.35 4.40 4.02
N VAL A 100 11.51 3.98 4.48
CA VAL A 100 11.81 3.69 5.89
C VAL A 100 13.15 4.29 6.27
N TYR A 101 13.34 4.62 7.55
CA TYR A 101 14.63 5.08 8.01
C TYR A 101 15.72 4.03 7.82
N LEU A 102 16.94 4.47 7.59
CA LEU A 102 18.10 3.60 7.40
C LEU A 102 18.25 2.58 8.55
N SER A 103 17.96 2.98 9.79
CA SER A 103 17.99 2.05 10.94
C SER A 103 17.03 0.86 10.76
N ASP A 104 15.82 1.14 10.27
CA ASP A 104 14.82 0.10 10.01
C ASP A 104 15.22 -0.75 8.80
N TYR A 105 15.78 -0.13 7.76
CA TYR A 105 16.29 -0.83 6.58
C TYR A 105 17.40 -1.82 6.95
N LEU A 106 18.36 -1.43 7.80
CA LEU A 106 19.43 -2.30 8.27
C LEU A 106 18.92 -3.51 9.07
N GLU A 107 17.77 -3.41 9.73
CA GLU A 107 17.12 -4.56 10.35
C GLU A 107 16.58 -5.54 9.29
N PHE A 108 16.04 -5.06 8.17
CA PHE A 108 15.63 -5.91 7.04
C PHE A 108 16.82 -6.61 6.39
N GLU A 109 17.96 -5.93 6.26
CA GLU A 109 19.15 -6.52 5.65
C GLU A 109 19.64 -7.77 6.37
N GLN A 110 19.37 -7.92 7.68
CA GLN A 110 19.72 -9.12 8.43
C GLN A 110 18.99 -10.38 7.96
N TYR A 111 17.86 -10.20 7.28
CA TYR A 111 16.99 -11.29 6.79
C TYR A 111 16.98 -11.42 5.27
N LYS A 112 17.74 -10.62 4.52
CA LYS A 112 17.63 -10.53 3.06
C LYS A 112 17.89 -11.85 2.31
N ASP A 113 18.70 -12.74 2.91
CA ASP A 113 19.07 -14.04 2.33
C ASP A 113 18.09 -15.17 2.75
N ASP A 114 17.09 -14.88 3.60
CA ASP A 114 16.05 -15.80 4.05
C ASP A 114 14.68 -15.17 3.81
N SER A 115 14.03 -15.56 2.74
CA SER A 115 12.75 -14.99 2.30
C SER A 115 11.62 -15.20 3.31
N ASP A 116 11.61 -16.31 4.03
CA ASP A 116 10.57 -16.61 5.03
C ASP A 116 10.77 -15.77 6.29
N ALA A 117 12.01 -15.63 6.76
CA ALA A 117 12.33 -14.77 7.88
C ALA A 117 12.08 -13.30 7.55
N LEU A 118 12.43 -12.86 6.33
CA LEU A 118 12.17 -11.51 5.84
C LEU A 118 10.66 -11.20 5.80
N LEU A 119 9.86 -12.12 5.26
CA LEU A 119 8.40 -12.01 5.23
C LEU A 119 7.80 -11.97 6.64
N ALA A 120 8.27 -12.85 7.54
CA ALA A 120 7.80 -12.89 8.94
C ALA A 120 8.12 -11.58 9.67
N TYR A 121 9.31 -11.04 9.45
CA TYR A 121 9.74 -9.76 10.02
C TYR A 121 8.87 -8.60 9.50
N ALA A 122 8.67 -8.50 8.18
CA ALA A 122 7.81 -7.48 7.58
C ALA A 122 6.38 -7.54 8.12
N LYS A 123 5.77 -8.72 8.20
CA LYS A 123 4.43 -8.93 8.77
C LYS A 123 4.34 -8.48 10.22
N LYS A 124 5.36 -8.71 11.03
CA LYS A 124 5.40 -8.35 12.44
C LYS A 124 5.58 -6.85 12.64
N LYS A 125 6.58 -6.26 11.98
CA LYS A 125 6.97 -4.85 12.19
C LYS A 125 6.02 -3.89 11.49
N TYR A 126 5.58 -4.24 10.27
CA TYR A 126 4.77 -3.37 9.40
C TYR A 126 3.42 -4.00 9.06
N LYS A 127 2.72 -4.48 10.06
CA LYS A 127 1.41 -5.14 9.95
C LYS A 127 0.38 -4.30 9.16
N HIS A 128 0.42 -2.99 9.30
CA HIS A 128 -0.48 -2.07 8.60
C HIS A 128 -0.22 -2.05 7.09
N TYR A 129 1.04 -2.09 6.65
CA TYR A 129 1.39 -2.23 5.23
C TYR A 129 1.02 -3.62 4.70
N TYR A 130 1.20 -4.66 5.53
CA TYR A 130 0.76 -6.00 5.17
C TYR A 130 -0.75 -6.05 4.90
N TYR A 131 -1.58 -5.43 5.73
CA TYR A 131 -3.03 -5.34 5.49
C TYR A 131 -3.36 -4.52 4.24
N GLN A 132 -2.66 -3.42 4.00
CA GLN A 132 -2.81 -2.60 2.79
C GLN A 132 -2.57 -3.45 1.54
N VAL A 133 -1.47 -4.18 1.51
CA VAL A 133 -1.10 -5.03 0.36
C VAL A 133 -2.08 -6.18 0.16
N GLN A 134 -2.63 -6.78 1.23
CA GLN A 134 -3.65 -7.83 1.10
C GLN A 134 -4.94 -7.30 0.46
N GLU A 135 -5.36 -6.08 0.77
CA GLU A 135 -6.50 -5.46 0.10
C GLU A 135 -6.19 -5.15 -1.36
N GLN A 136 -4.98 -4.70 -1.68
CA GLN A 136 -4.53 -4.46 -3.05
C GLN A 136 -4.52 -5.76 -3.87
N LEU A 137 -4.01 -6.87 -3.31
CA LEU A 137 -4.08 -8.20 -3.92
C LEU A 137 -5.53 -8.64 -4.17
N PHE A 138 -6.42 -8.37 -3.20
CA PHE A 138 -7.84 -8.63 -3.35
C PHE A 138 -8.47 -7.82 -4.48
N CYS A 139 -8.19 -6.52 -4.58
CA CYS A 139 -8.72 -5.65 -5.63
C CYS A 139 -8.15 -5.99 -7.02
N ALA A 140 -6.87 -6.33 -7.10
CA ALA A 140 -6.20 -6.66 -8.36
C ALA A 140 -6.45 -8.10 -8.83
N GLY A 141 -6.98 -8.98 -7.96
CA GLY A 141 -7.20 -10.40 -8.26
C GLY A 141 -5.89 -11.19 -8.40
N LEU A 142 -4.84 -10.80 -7.69
CA LEU A 142 -3.51 -11.41 -7.76
C LEU A 142 -3.22 -12.29 -6.53
N ASP A 143 -2.34 -13.28 -6.73
CA ASP A 143 -1.90 -14.19 -5.67
C ASP A 143 -0.66 -13.69 -4.92
N GLU A 144 0.09 -12.79 -5.52
CA GLU A 144 1.33 -12.27 -4.93
C GLU A 144 1.73 -10.90 -5.50
N CYS A 145 2.59 -10.17 -4.75
CA CYS A 145 3.16 -8.89 -5.15
C CYS A 145 4.45 -8.62 -4.38
N ASN A 146 5.08 -7.46 -4.60
CA ASN A 146 6.22 -7.02 -3.80
C ASN A 146 5.86 -5.84 -2.89
N LEU A 147 6.19 -5.96 -1.61
CA LEU A 147 6.28 -4.82 -0.70
C LEU A 147 7.74 -4.37 -0.66
N VAL A 148 8.01 -3.16 -1.12
CA VAL A 148 9.36 -2.62 -1.32
C VAL A 148 9.69 -1.63 -0.23
N PHE A 149 10.76 -1.87 0.52
CA PHE A 149 11.26 -0.96 1.54
C PHE A 149 12.49 -0.23 1.02
N LEU A 150 12.36 1.09 0.85
CA LEU A 150 13.42 1.97 0.39
C LEU A 150 14.02 2.75 1.57
N SER A 151 15.34 2.71 1.73
CA SER A 151 16.03 3.39 2.81
C SER A 151 16.09 4.91 2.61
N VAL A 152 15.86 5.67 3.68
CA VAL A 152 16.13 7.09 3.76
C VAL A 152 16.95 7.42 5.01
N THR A 153 17.92 8.30 4.89
CA THR A 153 18.72 8.77 6.03
C THR A 153 17.90 9.72 6.90
N SER A 154 17.20 10.65 6.27
CA SER A 154 16.28 11.59 6.89
C SER A 154 15.24 12.03 5.85
N TYR A 155 14.00 12.31 6.29
CA TYR A 155 12.92 12.78 5.40
C TYR A 155 13.05 14.27 5.04
N ASP A 156 13.83 15.05 5.79
CA ASP A 156 14.14 16.46 5.51
C ASP A 156 15.41 16.64 4.66
N ASP A 157 16.11 15.53 4.34
CA ASP A 157 17.28 15.56 3.48
C ASP A 157 16.88 15.89 2.04
N LYS A 158 17.38 17.03 1.56
CA LYS A 158 17.11 17.54 0.21
C LYS A 158 17.68 16.64 -0.89
N GLU A 159 18.69 15.83 -0.62
CA GLU A 159 19.24 14.88 -1.58
C GLU A 159 18.20 13.84 -2.00
N ASN A 160 17.28 13.47 -1.11
CA ASN A 160 16.17 12.56 -1.45
C ASN A 160 15.29 13.09 -2.60
N LEU A 161 15.27 14.40 -2.82
CA LEU A 161 14.42 15.02 -3.85
C LEU A 161 15.00 14.88 -5.27
N THR A 162 16.31 14.62 -5.39
CA THR A 162 17.02 14.65 -6.68
C THR A 162 17.88 13.41 -6.95
N ARG A 163 18.17 12.60 -5.95
CA ARG A 163 19.05 11.44 -6.07
C ARG A 163 18.42 10.32 -6.90
N ASP A 164 19.27 9.59 -7.61
CA ASP A 164 18.86 8.34 -8.25
C ASP A 164 18.87 7.20 -7.22
N ILE A 165 17.88 6.32 -7.32
CA ILE A 165 17.79 5.16 -6.43
C ILE A 165 18.70 4.04 -6.96
N GLN A 166 19.53 3.51 -6.07
CA GLN A 166 20.43 2.41 -6.37
C GLN A 166 19.82 1.06 -5.94
N PRO A 167 20.15 -0.04 -6.62
CA PRO A 167 19.60 -1.38 -6.30
C PRO A 167 19.87 -1.87 -4.86
N ASN A 168 20.90 -1.36 -4.20
CA ASN A 168 21.22 -1.70 -2.82
C ASN A 168 20.55 -0.80 -1.77
N GLU A 169 19.69 0.12 -2.18
CA GLU A 169 18.96 1.02 -1.27
C GLU A 169 17.55 0.55 -0.96
N TYR A 170 17.09 -0.53 -1.62
CA TYR A 170 15.77 -1.09 -1.35
C TYR A 170 15.80 -2.62 -1.24
N ILE A 171 14.85 -3.14 -0.47
CA ILE A 171 14.61 -4.58 -0.31
C ILE A 171 13.20 -4.88 -0.76
N LYS A 172 13.02 -5.87 -1.63
CA LYS A 172 11.72 -6.40 -2.04
C LYS A 172 11.35 -7.59 -1.17
N VAL A 173 10.22 -7.49 -0.49
CA VAL A 173 9.61 -8.58 0.26
C VAL A 173 8.47 -9.15 -0.56
N ARG A 174 8.57 -10.41 -1.00
CA ARG A 174 7.48 -11.07 -1.70
C ARG A 174 6.34 -11.34 -0.73
N ILE A 175 5.17 -10.81 -1.02
CA ILE A 175 3.95 -10.98 -0.22
C ILE A 175 3.01 -11.89 -0.98
N TYR A 176 2.60 -12.95 -0.32
CA TYR A 176 1.59 -13.87 -0.85
C TYR A 176 0.20 -13.53 -0.33
N ARG A 177 -0.81 -13.79 -1.14
CA ARG A 177 -2.22 -13.64 -0.81
C ARG A 177 -2.56 -14.48 0.43
N ASP A 178 -3.17 -13.85 1.43
CA ASP A 178 -3.59 -14.47 2.69
C ASP A 178 -5.12 -14.48 2.75
N GLU A 179 -5.71 -15.63 2.39
CA GLU A 179 -7.16 -15.77 2.33
C GLU A 179 -7.85 -15.51 3.67
N LYS A 180 -7.19 -15.78 4.81
CA LYS A 180 -7.76 -15.46 6.12
C LYS A 180 -7.85 -13.97 6.37
N VAL A 181 -6.82 -13.22 5.96
CA VAL A 181 -6.82 -11.76 6.07
C VAL A 181 -7.84 -11.18 5.10
N ILE A 182 -7.88 -11.65 3.87
CA ILE A 182 -8.83 -11.18 2.85
C ILE A 182 -10.26 -11.46 3.28
N GLN A 183 -10.56 -12.66 3.78
CA GLN A 183 -11.89 -12.98 4.29
C GLN A 183 -12.31 -12.04 5.44
N ASN A 184 -11.39 -11.72 6.35
CA ASN A 184 -11.67 -10.76 7.41
C ASN A 184 -11.88 -9.32 6.88
N ILE A 185 -11.14 -8.90 5.84
CA ILE A 185 -11.36 -7.62 5.14
C ILE A 185 -12.77 -7.61 4.52
N LYS A 186 -13.15 -8.66 3.83
CA LYS A 186 -14.49 -8.81 3.20
C LYS A 186 -15.61 -8.74 4.24
N GLU A 187 -15.52 -9.51 5.33
CA GLU A 187 -16.52 -9.53 6.39
C GLU A 187 -16.71 -8.15 7.04
N ARG A 188 -15.60 -7.43 7.25
CA ARG A 188 -15.65 -6.07 7.79
C ARG A 188 -16.13 -5.05 6.78
N GLY A 189 -15.93 -5.30 5.49
CA GLY A 189 -16.42 -4.49 4.39
C GLY A 189 -17.91 -4.60 4.12
N LEU A 190 -18.57 -5.67 4.58
CA LEU A 190 -20.00 -5.91 4.28
C LEU A 190 -20.91 -4.75 4.64
N ILE A 191 -20.72 -4.14 5.80
CA ILE A 191 -21.54 -2.98 6.20
C ILE A 191 -21.38 -1.79 5.25
N PHE A 192 -20.17 -1.58 4.74
CA PHE A 192 -19.88 -0.50 3.79
C PHE A 192 -20.47 -0.79 2.41
N GLN A 193 -20.44 -2.07 1.97
CA GLN A 193 -21.10 -2.51 0.74
C GLN A 193 -22.62 -2.28 0.85
N GLN A 194 -23.25 -2.71 1.94
CA GLN A 194 -24.68 -2.49 2.17
C GLN A 194 -25.05 -1.00 2.17
N ILE A 195 -24.24 -0.17 2.81
CA ILE A 195 -24.45 1.30 2.77
C ILE A 195 -24.33 1.80 1.32
N LYS A 196 -23.29 1.38 0.57
CA LYS A 196 -23.11 1.78 -0.83
C LYS A 196 -24.32 1.41 -1.67
N ASP A 197 -24.80 0.16 -1.55
CA ASP A 197 -25.94 -0.36 -2.31
C ASP A 197 -27.26 0.38 -2.03
N CYS A 198 -27.40 0.99 -0.84
CA CYS A 198 -28.55 1.83 -0.51
C CYS A 198 -28.54 3.22 -1.20
N TYR A 199 -27.39 3.66 -1.72
CA TYR A 199 -27.22 4.98 -2.35
C TYR A 199 -27.00 4.91 -3.87
N THR A 200 -26.95 3.71 -4.44
CA THR A 200 -26.90 3.45 -5.90
C THR A 200 -28.22 2.99 -6.43
#